data_2f58b9a036b6862d440d195b4767d8bd
#
_entry.id   2f58b9a036b6862d440d195b4767d8bd
#
_cell.length_a   1.000
_cell.length_b   1.000
_cell.length_c   1.000
_cell.angle_alpha   90.00
_cell.angle_beta   90.00
_cell.angle_gamma   90.00
#
_symmetry.space_group_name_H-M   'P 1'
#
loop_
_entity.id
_entity.type
_entity.pdbx_description
1 polymer ?
#
loop_
_entity_poly.entity_id
_entity_poly.type
_entity_poly.pdbx_seq_one_letter_code
_entity_poly.pdbx_strand_id
1 'polypeptide(L)'
;MNRIILALDTTNLEEAISITNQIKDKIFTVKLGLEFFNAHGKEGVKKFNEIGVTNLMLDLKMKDIPQTVYKAIKALNDVKFSFLTIHGTGGKAMIEKAKQAASEIESQPKILMVTILTALGDNDLKNMGTESSVAQQVEHLAKIAKGTAVGVVCSGQDAKIVRKIIGPDLLIFTPGIRMPGDNADDQQRICTPLESIKSGSDKIIMGRSLVKGNIVENLNRVSSSIKV
;
A
#
# COMPACT_ATOMS: atom_id res chain seq x y z
N MET A 1 11.07 -1.42 15.52
CA MET A 1 10.89 -1.88 14.12
C MET A 1 10.31 -0.73 13.30
N ASN A 2 10.90 -0.39 12.17
CA ASN A 2 10.42 0.75 11.37
C ASN A 2 9.01 0.44 10.80
N ARG A 3 8.07 1.40 10.88
CA ARG A 3 6.68 1.21 10.46
C ARG A 3 6.29 2.08 9.27
N ILE A 4 7.18 2.95 8.80
CA ILE A 4 6.88 3.99 7.81
C ILE A 4 7.26 3.50 6.41
N ILE A 5 6.35 3.65 5.46
CA ILE A 5 6.55 3.45 4.02
C ILE A 5 6.48 4.81 3.35
N LEU A 6 7.54 5.18 2.63
CA LEU A 6 7.56 6.39 1.80
C LEU A 6 6.79 6.13 0.50
N ALA A 7 5.73 6.89 0.25
CA ALA A 7 5.05 6.88 -1.06
C ALA A 7 5.67 7.95 -1.95
N LEU A 8 6.18 7.52 -3.09
CA LEU A 8 6.70 8.40 -4.14
C LEU A 8 5.69 8.46 -5.28
N ASP A 9 5.05 9.62 -5.39
CA ASP A 9 4.08 9.93 -6.43
C ASP A 9 4.69 11.11 -7.24
N THR A 10 5.60 10.79 -8.19
CA THR A 10 6.31 11.72 -9.07
C THR A 10 6.77 10.99 -10.33
N THR A 11 6.79 11.71 -11.45
CA THR A 11 7.38 11.26 -12.72
C THR A 11 8.87 11.60 -12.85
N ASN A 12 9.45 12.30 -11.88
CA ASN A 12 10.87 12.67 -11.89
C ASN A 12 11.70 11.59 -11.16
N LEU A 13 12.42 10.78 -11.92
CA LEU A 13 13.24 9.68 -11.40
C LEU A 13 14.38 10.17 -10.50
N GLU A 14 15.06 11.25 -10.89
CA GLU A 14 16.21 11.80 -10.15
C GLU A 14 15.74 12.35 -8.79
N GLU A 15 14.62 13.07 -8.77
CA GLU A 15 13.97 13.54 -7.55
C GLU A 15 13.59 12.38 -6.63
N ALA A 16 12.94 11.34 -7.17
CA ALA A 16 12.54 10.16 -6.43
C ALA A 16 13.75 9.46 -5.77
N ILE A 17 14.83 9.30 -6.50
CA ILE A 17 16.08 8.71 -5.99
C ILE A 17 16.74 9.63 -4.94
N SER A 18 16.81 10.94 -5.18
CA SER A 18 17.37 11.92 -4.24
C SER A 18 16.63 11.91 -2.91
N ILE A 19 15.29 11.94 -2.94
CA ILE A 19 14.42 11.85 -1.76
C ILE A 19 14.68 10.54 -1.01
N THR A 20 14.72 9.42 -1.73
CA THR A 20 14.93 8.10 -1.14
C THR A 20 16.25 7.98 -0.41
N ASN A 21 17.34 8.46 -1.02
CA ASN A 21 18.69 8.38 -0.45
C ASN A 21 18.83 9.12 0.89
N GLN A 22 17.98 10.13 1.16
CA GLN A 22 18.03 10.86 2.42
C GLN A 22 17.48 10.06 3.62
N ILE A 23 16.60 9.08 3.37
CA ILE A 23 15.85 8.41 4.45
C ILE A 23 15.74 6.89 4.31
N LYS A 24 16.23 6.26 3.24
CA LYS A 24 16.03 4.81 2.97
C LYS A 24 16.41 3.90 4.15
N ASP A 25 17.45 4.25 4.89
CA ASP A 25 17.93 3.45 6.03
C ASP A 25 17.11 3.66 7.32
N LYS A 26 16.18 4.62 7.29
CA LYS A 26 15.34 5.01 8.43
C LYS A 26 13.86 4.66 8.26
N ILE A 27 13.46 4.17 7.10
CA ILE A 27 12.08 3.77 6.77
C ILE A 27 11.98 2.26 6.57
N PHE A 28 10.75 1.71 6.57
CA PHE A 28 10.54 0.29 6.28
C PHE A 28 10.80 -0.03 4.82
N THR A 29 10.22 0.75 3.91
CA THR A 29 10.44 0.65 2.47
C THR A 29 9.90 1.87 1.71
N VAL A 30 10.09 1.84 0.39
CA VAL A 30 9.54 2.80 -0.57
C VAL A 30 8.40 2.14 -1.34
N LYS A 31 7.31 2.89 -1.55
CA LYS A 31 6.18 2.54 -2.41
C LYS A 31 6.29 3.28 -3.74
N LEU A 32 6.35 2.54 -4.82
CA LEU A 32 6.26 3.05 -6.18
C LEU A 32 4.85 2.80 -6.70
N GLY A 33 4.10 3.88 -6.96
CA GLY A 33 2.71 3.84 -7.39
C GLY A 33 2.55 3.87 -8.91
N LEU A 34 1.28 4.01 -9.35
CA LEU A 34 0.92 4.00 -10.77
C LEU A 34 1.59 5.13 -11.55
N GLU A 35 1.68 6.34 -10.99
CA GLU A 35 2.32 7.48 -11.64
C GLU A 35 3.78 7.18 -11.99
N PHE A 36 4.56 6.75 -11.00
CA PHE A 36 5.96 6.39 -11.19
C PHE A 36 6.12 5.21 -12.17
N PHE A 37 5.33 4.15 -11.97
CA PHE A 37 5.46 2.94 -12.78
C PHE A 37 5.06 3.16 -14.25
N ASN A 38 4.04 3.97 -14.51
CA ASN A 38 3.66 4.31 -15.89
C ASN A 38 4.70 5.21 -16.59
N ALA A 39 5.40 6.06 -15.83
CA ALA A 39 6.47 6.90 -16.38
C ALA A 39 7.76 6.10 -16.68
N HIS A 40 8.14 5.16 -15.82
CA HIS A 40 9.47 4.54 -15.83
C HIS A 40 9.48 3.02 -15.96
N GLY A 41 8.34 2.36 -15.80
CA GLY A 41 8.21 0.91 -15.91
C GLY A 41 9.15 0.13 -14.98
N LYS A 42 9.55 -1.04 -15.42
CA LYS A 42 10.49 -1.91 -14.69
C LYS A 42 11.89 -1.30 -14.57
N GLU A 43 12.31 -0.52 -15.54
CA GLU A 43 13.64 0.10 -15.52
C GLU A 43 13.75 1.12 -14.38
N GLY A 44 12.68 1.88 -14.11
CA GLY A 44 12.62 2.74 -12.92
C GLY A 44 12.73 1.95 -11.61
N VAL A 45 12.08 0.80 -11.50
CA VAL A 45 12.18 -0.09 -10.33
C VAL A 45 13.62 -0.59 -10.15
N LYS A 46 14.31 -0.99 -11.23
CA LYS A 46 15.72 -1.42 -11.20
C LYS A 46 16.63 -0.35 -10.64
N LYS A 47 16.38 0.94 -10.96
CA LYS A 47 17.17 2.06 -10.39
C LYS A 47 17.09 2.12 -8.86
N PHE A 48 15.94 1.79 -8.27
CA PHE A 48 15.84 1.66 -6.82
C PHE A 48 16.61 0.44 -6.27
N ASN A 49 16.60 -0.68 -7.01
CA ASN A 49 17.41 -1.83 -6.63
C ASN A 49 18.91 -1.52 -6.68
N GLU A 50 19.39 -0.75 -7.67
CA GLU A 50 20.79 -0.31 -7.80
C GLU A 50 21.27 0.55 -6.63
N ILE A 51 20.40 1.40 -6.06
CA ILE A 51 20.71 2.19 -4.84
C ILE A 51 20.50 1.43 -3.53
N GLY A 52 20.28 0.11 -3.60
CA GLY A 52 20.17 -0.78 -2.43
C GLY A 52 18.77 -0.91 -1.84
N VAL A 53 17.73 -0.35 -2.47
CA VAL A 53 16.34 -0.52 -2.02
C VAL A 53 15.72 -1.73 -2.71
N THR A 54 15.86 -2.90 -2.11
CA THR A 54 15.33 -4.17 -2.64
C THR A 54 13.99 -4.56 -2.02
N ASN A 55 13.65 -3.99 -0.85
CA ASN A 55 12.37 -4.21 -0.16
C ASN A 55 11.30 -3.22 -0.65
N LEU A 56 11.01 -3.19 -1.94
CA LEU A 56 10.07 -2.26 -2.56
C LEU A 56 8.62 -2.73 -2.44
N MET A 57 7.69 -1.77 -2.39
CA MET A 57 6.26 -1.99 -2.56
C MET A 57 5.82 -1.45 -3.93
N LEU A 58 5.38 -2.32 -4.82
CA LEU A 58 4.74 -1.94 -6.08
C LEU A 58 3.23 -1.79 -5.86
N ASP A 59 2.77 -0.53 -5.87
CA ASP A 59 1.36 -0.20 -5.61
C ASP A 59 0.60 -0.03 -6.93
N LEU A 60 0.46 -1.14 -7.66
CA LEU A 60 -0.13 -1.18 -9.01
C LEU A 60 -1.64 -1.48 -8.99
N LYS A 61 -2.18 -1.89 -7.83
CA LYS A 61 -3.61 -2.16 -7.63
C LYS A 61 -4.23 -3.01 -8.74
N MET A 62 -3.51 -4.09 -9.14
CA MET A 62 -3.92 -4.91 -10.29
C MET A 62 -5.32 -5.46 -10.13
N LYS A 63 -6.12 -5.32 -11.18
CA LYS A 63 -7.48 -5.87 -11.28
C LYS A 63 -7.81 -6.16 -12.73
N ASP A 64 -7.97 -7.45 -13.03
CA ASP A 64 -8.36 -7.96 -14.35
C ASP A 64 -8.84 -9.41 -14.17
N ILE A 65 -9.18 -10.11 -15.25
CA ILE A 65 -9.45 -11.56 -15.18
C ILE A 65 -8.22 -12.31 -14.62
N PRO A 66 -8.44 -13.44 -13.92
CA PRO A 66 -7.37 -14.10 -13.15
C PRO A 66 -6.10 -14.40 -13.94
N GLN A 67 -6.22 -14.84 -15.20
CA GLN A 67 -5.08 -15.19 -16.03
C GLN A 67 -4.27 -13.97 -16.49
N THR A 68 -4.91 -12.81 -16.70
CA THR A 68 -4.23 -11.57 -17.05
C THR A 68 -3.38 -11.08 -15.86
N VAL A 69 -3.96 -11.07 -14.65
CA VAL A 69 -3.21 -10.71 -13.43
C VAL A 69 -2.04 -11.66 -13.19
N TYR A 70 -2.24 -12.97 -13.36
CA TYR A 70 -1.16 -13.96 -13.27
C TYR A 70 0.00 -13.61 -14.22
N LYS A 71 -0.28 -13.41 -15.51
CA LYS A 71 0.74 -13.09 -16.51
C LYS A 71 1.42 -11.73 -16.24
N ALA A 72 0.66 -10.73 -15.79
CA ALA A 72 1.20 -9.41 -15.43
C ALA A 72 2.21 -9.50 -14.28
N ILE A 73 1.93 -10.31 -13.26
CA ILE A 73 2.87 -10.54 -12.15
C ILE A 73 4.10 -11.32 -12.63
N LYS A 74 3.92 -12.35 -13.47
CA LYS A 74 5.04 -13.09 -14.06
C LYS A 74 5.98 -12.20 -14.90
N ALA A 75 5.43 -11.16 -15.54
CA ALA A 75 6.21 -10.18 -16.30
C ALA A 75 7.12 -9.30 -15.44
N LEU A 76 6.93 -9.27 -14.10
CA LEU A 76 7.78 -8.55 -13.14
C LEU A 76 8.96 -9.40 -12.60
N ASN A 77 9.25 -10.56 -13.17
CA ASN A 77 10.25 -11.50 -12.65
C ASN A 77 11.69 -10.94 -12.61
N ASP A 78 11.98 -9.94 -13.44
CA ASP A 78 13.31 -9.34 -13.58
C ASP A 78 13.56 -8.10 -12.68
N VAL A 79 12.66 -7.82 -11.73
CA VAL A 79 12.81 -6.74 -10.75
C VAL A 79 12.66 -7.26 -9.33
N LYS A 80 13.38 -6.64 -8.37
CA LYS A 80 13.33 -7.04 -6.95
C LYS A 80 12.35 -6.15 -6.19
N PHE A 81 11.33 -6.77 -5.58
CA PHE A 81 10.34 -6.11 -4.73
C PHE A 81 9.73 -7.10 -3.75
N SER A 82 9.16 -6.61 -2.66
CA SER A 82 8.66 -7.45 -1.55
C SER A 82 7.14 -7.42 -1.40
N PHE A 83 6.48 -6.40 -1.96
CA PHE A 83 5.03 -6.24 -1.82
C PHE A 83 4.41 -5.81 -3.14
N LEU A 84 3.22 -6.37 -3.44
CA LEU A 84 2.43 -6.01 -4.63
C LEU A 84 0.96 -5.85 -4.25
N THR A 85 0.34 -4.77 -4.68
CA THR A 85 -1.09 -4.55 -4.44
C THR A 85 -1.96 -5.06 -5.58
N ILE A 86 -3.08 -5.67 -5.20
CA ILE A 86 -4.18 -6.06 -6.07
C ILE A 86 -5.51 -5.56 -5.47
N HIS A 87 -6.56 -5.42 -6.26
CA HIS A 87 -7.89 -5.10 -5.74
C HIS A 87 -8.64 -6.34 -5.24
N GLY A 88 -9.23 -6.26 -4.02
CA GLY A 88 -10.07 -7.31 -3.46
C GLY A 88 -11.34 -7.56 -4.28
N THR A 89 -11.87 -6.48 -4.90
CA THR A 89 -13.05 -6.56 -5.79
C THR A 89 -12.80 -7.32 -7.11
N GLY A 90 -11.58 -7.79 -7.36
CA GLY A 90 -11.28 -8.73 -8.45
C GLY A 90 -11.74 -10.16 -8.20
N GLY A 91 -12.16 -10.47 -6.96
CA GLY A 91 -12.70 -11.77 -6.57
C GLY A 91 -11.63 -12.82 -6.19
N LYS A 92 -12.08 -13.89 -5.52
CA LYS A 92 -11.19 -14.92 -4.96
C LYS A 92 -10.30 -15.59 -6.01
N ALA A 93 -10.85 -15.91 -7.18
CA ALA A 93 -10.08 -16.57 -8.24
C ALA A 93 -8.90 -15.72 -8.73
N MET A 94 -9.08 -14.38 -8.86
CA MET A 94 -8.01 -13.46 -9.22
C MET A 94 -6.93 -13.40 -8.13
N ILE A 95 -7.34 -13.34 -6.86
CA ILE A 95 -6.42 -13.29 -5.71
C ILE A 95 -5.56 -14.57 -5.66
N GLU A 96 -6.17 -15.75 -5.82
CA GLU A 96 -5.43 -17.02 -5.83
C GLU A 96 -4.44 -17.11 -7.00
N LYS A 97 -4.82 -16.63 -8.18
CA LYS A 97 -3.91 -16.54 -9.34
C LYS A 97 -2.78 -15.53 -9.11
N ALA A 98 -3.04 -14.42 -8.46
CA ALA A 98 -2.00 -13.47 -8.07
C ALA A 98 -1.00 -14.09 -7.08
N LYS A 99 -1.47 -14.82 -6.06
CA LYS A 99 -0.61 -15.55 -5.12
C LYS A 99 0.24 -16.61 -5.83
N GLN A 100 -0.38 -17.40 -6.71
CA GLN A 100 0.32 -18.40 -7.50
C GLN A 100 1.47 -17.75 -8.26
N ALA A 101 1.20 -16.68 -9.04
CA ALA A 101 2.22 -15.99 -9.81
C ALA A 101 3.33 -15.41 -8.93
N ALA A 102 2.97 -14.82 -7.76
CA ALA A 102 3.93 -14.28 -6.82
C ALA A 102 4.89 -15.33 -6.24
N SER A 103 4.39 -16.55 -5.99
CA SER A 103 5.25 -17.65 -5.50
C SER A 103 6.18 -18.24 -6.57
N GLU A 104 5.91 -17.96 -7.84
CA GLU A 104 6.64 -18.50 -9.00
C GLU A 104 7.65 -17.51 -9.60
N ILE A 105 7.75 -16.27 -9.09
CA ILE A 105 8.77 -15.30 -9.51
C ILE A 105 9.90 -15.21 -8.47
N GLU A 106 11.08 -14.78 -8.91
CA GLU A 106 12.30 -14.75 -8.08
C GLU A 106 12.13 -13.94 -6.79
N SER A 107 11.45 -12.81 -6.85
CA SER A 107 11.23 -11.91 -5.70
C SER A 107 10.26 -12.46 -4.66
N GLN A 108 9.38 -13.40 -5.02
CA GLN A 108 8.32 -13.96 -4.16
C GLN A 108 7.59 -12.92 -3.30
N PRO A 109 7.03 -11.85 -3.89
CA PRO A 109 6.45 -10.76 -3.12
C PRO A 109 5.20 -11.20 -2.36
N LYS A 110 4.97 -10.58 -1.21
CA LYS A 110 3.69 -10.70 -0.50
C LYS A 110 2.61 -9.92 -1.24
N ILE A 111 1.49 -10.57 -1.52
CA ILE A 111 0.31 -9.92 -2.08
C ILE A 111 -0.42 -9.15 -0.98
N LEU A 112 -0.74 -7.90 -1.26
CA LEU A 112 -1.54 -7.02 -0.42
C LEU A 112 -2.84 -6.68 -1.14
N MET A 113 -3.96 -7.06 -0.56
CA MET A 113 -5.28 -6.84 -1.13
C MET A 113 -5.85 -5.50 -0.68
N VAL A 114 -6.10 -4.61 -1.64
CA VAL A 114 -6.77 -3.33 -1.39
C VAL A 114 -8.26 -3.58 -1.18
N THR A 115 -8.82 -3.07 -0.09
CA THR A 115 -10.24 -3.13 0.20
C THR A 115 -11.00 -2.07 -0.59
N ILE A 116 -11.47 -1.01 0.06
CA ILE A 116 -12.12 0.13 -0.58
C ILE A 116 -11.14 1.31 -0.57
N LEU A 117 -10.99 1.99 -1.70
CA LEU A 117 -10.12 3.15 -1.82
C LEU A 117 -10.51 4.23 -0.81
N THR A 118 -9.53 4.88 -0.21
CA THR A 118 -9.74 5.91 0.84
C THR A 118 -10.41 7.19 0.33
N ALA A 119 -10.48 7.35 -1.00
CA ALA A 119 -11.20 8.43 -1.67
C ALA A 119 -12.70 8.14 -1.86
N LEU A 120 -13.17 6.91 -1.58
CA LEU A 120 -14.57 6.51 -1.76
C LEU A 120 -15.32 6.52 -0.44
N GLY A 121 -16.56 7.07 -0.48
CA GLY A 121 -17.55 7.04 0.58
C GLY A 121 -18.78 6.20 0.20
N ASP A 122 -19.78 6.14 1.10
CA ASP A 122 -21.01 5.35 0.89
C ASP A 122 -21.82 5.79 -0.34
N ASN A 123 -21.81 7.11 -0.65
CA ASN A 123 -22.50 7.62 -1.83
C ASN A 123 -21.84 7.15 -3.13
N ASP A 124 -20.51 7.03 -3.15
CA ASP A 124 -19.79 6.52 -4.32
C ASP A 124 -20.14 5.05 -4.56
N LEU A 125 -20.24 4.24 -3.49
CA LEU A 125 -20.64 2.84 -3.61
C LEU A 125 -22.09 2.70 -4.11
N LYS A 126 -23.01 3.55 -3.64
CA LYS A 126 -24.40 3.58 -4.14
C LYS A 126 -24.45 3.91 -5.63
N ASN A 127 -23.68 4.92 -6.08
CA ASN A 127 -23.60 5.29 -7.49
C ASN A 127 -23.01 4.17 -8.36
N MET A 128 -22.22 3.26 -7.78
CA MET A 128 -21.70 2.05 -8.43
C MET A 128 -22.65 0.84 -8.32
N GLY A 129 -23.87 1.05 -7.82
CA GLY A 129 -24.87 -0.01 -7.67
C GLY A 129 -24.68 -0.92 -6.47
N THR A 130 -23.93 -0.49 -5.45
CA THR A 130 -23.70 -1.25 -4.23
C THR A 130 -24.53 -0.69 -3.07
N GLU A 131 -25.45 -1.48 -2.53
CA GLU A 131 -26.29 -1.08 -1.39
C GLU A 131 -25.56 -1.11 -0.04
N SER A 132 -24.49 -1.89 0.06
CA SER A 132 -23.70 -2.01 1.29
C SER A 132 -22.88 -0.75 1.54
N SER A 133 -22.74 -0.35 2.80
CA SER A 133 -21.82 0.72 3.22
C SER A 133 -20.36 0.35 2.98
N VAL A 134 -19.48 1.35 2.98
CA VAL A 134 -18.01 1.15 2.90
C VAL A 134 -17.55 0.19 4.00
N ALA A 135 -18.02 0.37 5.23
CA ALA A 135 -17.66 -0.49 6.36
C ALA A 135 -18.04 -1.96 6.11
N GLN A 136 -19.26 -2.23 5.63
CA GLN A 136 -19.71 -3.58 5.30
C GLN A 136 -18.89 -4.20 4.16
N GLN A 137 -18.55 -3.42 3.12
CA GLN A 137 -17.69 -3.89 2.03
C GLN A 137 -16.28 -4.21 2.51
N VAL A 138 -15.72 -3.37 3.38
CA VAL A 138 -14.39 -3.63 3.99
C VAL A 138 -14.42 -4.93 4.80
N GLU A 139 -15.48 -5.19 5.58
CA GLU A 139 -15.62 -6.46 6.32
C GLU A 139 -15.68 -7.67 5.38
N HIS A 140 -16.48 -7.59 4.31
CA HIS A 140 -16.58 -8.67 3.33
C HIS A 140 -15.23 -8.96 2.68
N LEU A 141 -14.53 -7.92 2.26
CA LEU A 141 -13.20 -8.06 1.65
C LEU A 141 -12.16 -8.58 2.65
N ALA A 142 -12.19 -8.15 3.92
CA ALA A 142 -11.30 -8.68 4.96
C ALA A 142 -11.51 -10.19 5.19
N LYS A 143 -12.76 -10.69 5.12
CA LYS A 143 -13.04 -12.13 5.18
C LYS A 143 -12.45 -12.88 3.98
N ILE A 144 -12.48 -12.28 2.78
CA ILE A 144 -11.82 -12.84 1.60
C ILE A 144 -10.30 -12.87 1.80
N ALA A 145 -9.69 -11.79 2.30
CA ALA A 145 -8.27 -11.73 2.60
C ALA A 145 -7.83 -12.83 3.57
N LYS A 146 -8.60 -13.03 4.65
CA LYS A 146 -8.36 -14.14 5.61
C LYS A 146 -8.44 -15.49 4.92
N GLY A 147 -9.49 -15.75 4.13
CA GLY A 147 -9.71 -17.02 3.43
C GLY A 147 -8.68 -17.32 2.34
N THR A 148 -8.00 -16.30 1.82
CA THR A 148 -6.94 -16.41 0.81
C THR A 148 -5.54 -16.22 1.40
N ALA A 149 -5.42 -15.95 2.69
CA ALA A 149 -4.16 -15.72 3.40
C ALA A 149 -3.27 -14.65 2.73
N VAL A 150 -3.86 -13.48 2.38
CA VAL A 150 -3.15 -12.31 1.86
C VAL A 150 -3.21 -11.14 2.85
N GLY A 151 -2.21 -10.27 2.81
CA GLY A 151 -2.25 -9.03 3.58
C GLY A 151 -3.29 -8.03 3.05
N VAL A 152 -3.58 -6.99 3.79
CA VAL A 152 -4.63 -6.02 3.49
C VAL A 152 -4.09 -4.60 3.42
N VAL A 153 -4.58 -3.83 2.44
CA VAL A 153 -4.47 -2.36 2.42
C VAL A 153 -5.86 -1.79 2.66
N CYS A 154 -6.02 -1.05 3.75
CA CYS A 154 -7.28 -0.40 4.12
C CYS A 154 -7.03 0.97 4.76
N SER A 155 -8.06 1.79 4.96
CA SER A 155 -7.90 3.05 5.70
C SER A 155 -7.52 2.77 7.16
N GLY A 156 -6.87 3.74 7.81
CA GLY A 156 -6.56 3.61 9.25
C GLY A 156 -7.82 3.55 10.12
N GLN A 157 -8.93 4.12 9.65
CA GLN A 157 -10.23 4.01 10.33
C GLN A 157 -10.79 2.59 10.31
N ASP A 158 -10.52 1.83 9.23
CA ASP A 158 -10.97 0.46 9.06
C ASP A 158 -10.03 -0.57 9.73
N ALA A 159 -8.79 -0.18 10.06
CA ALA A 159 -7.75 -1.11 10.51
C ALA A 159 -8.17 -1.96 11.72
N LYS A 160 -8.95 -1.39 12.66
CA LYS A 160 -9.42 -2.11 13.85
C LYS A 160 -10.34 -3.27 13.52
N ILE A 161 -11.32 -3.06 12.63
CA ILE A 161 -12.24 -4.14 12.22
C ILE A 161 -11.54 -5.16 11.34
N VAL A 162 -10.68 -4.71 10.43
CA VAL A 162 -9.87 -5.59 9.58
C VAL A 162 -8.98 -6.49 10.45
N ARG A 163 -8.26 -5.94 11.45
CA ARG A 163 -7.42 -6.70 12.37
C ARG A 163 -8.19 -7.77 13.13
N LYS A 164 -9.39 -7.41 13.62
CA LYS A 164 -10.29 -8.38 14.29
C LYS A 164 -10.66 -9.57 13.40
N ILE A 165 -10.84 -9.33 12.11
CA ILE A 165 -11.25 -10.36 11.14
C ILE A 165 -10.08 -11.23 10.70
N ILE A 166 -8.96 -10.59 10.28
CA ILE A 166 -7.83 -11.33 9.68
C ILE A 166 -6.87 -11.94 10.70
N GLY A 167 -6.95 -11.53 11.97
CA GLY A 167 -6.06 -12.00 13.04
C GLY A 167 -4.68 -11.32 13.02
N PRO A 168 -3.72 -11.78 13.85
CA PRO A 168 -2.41 -11.14 14.02
C PRO A 168 -1.41 -11.48 12.90
N ASP A 169 -1.58 -12.58 12.18
CA ASP A 169 -0.57 -13.13 11.28
C ASP A 169 -0.53 -12.44 9.91
N LEU A 170 -1.64 -11.83 9.47
CA LEU A 170 -1.72 -11.13 8.20
C LEU A 170 -1.41 -9.63 8.36
N LEU A 171 -0.68 -9.08 7.40
CA LEU A 171 -0.25 -7.69 7.43
C LEU A 171 -1.37 -6.72 7.09
N ILE A 172 -1.40 -5.58 7.78
CA ILE A 172 -2.25 -4.43 7.47
C ILE A 172 -1.37 -3.23 7.15
N PHE A 173 -1.51 -2.69 5.94
CA PHE A 173 -0.86 -1.47 5.50
C PHE A 173 -1.92 -0.37 5.32
N THR A 174 -1.67 0.81 5.86
CA THR A 174 -2.67 1.89 5.84
C THR A 174 -2.15 3.15 5.16
N PRO A 175 -2.73 3.52 4.00
CA PRO A 175 -2.58 4.84 3.39
C PRO A 175 -3.52 5.88 4.02
N GLY A 176 -3.49 7.11 3.49
CA GLY A 176 -4.35 8.19 4.00
C GLY A 176 -3.91 8.74 5.34
N ILE A 177 -2.61 8.60 5.64
CA ILE A 177 -2.04 9.06 6.91
C ILE A 177 -1.64 10.53 6.79
N ARG A 178 -2.08 11.33 7.77
CA ARG A 178 -1.77 12.76 7.87
C ARG A 178 -1.29 13.13 9.27
N MET A 179 -0.32 14.02 9.36
CA MET A 179 0.02 14.63 10.65
C MET A 179 -1.06 15.64 11.07
N PRO A 180 -1.26 15.89 12.36
CA PRO A 180 -2.14 16.96 12.80
C PRO A 180 -1.77 18.29 12.13
N GLY A 181 -2.77 18.95 11.51
CA GLY A 181 -2.60 20.18 10.76
C GLY A 181 -2.30 20.02 9.25
N ASP A 182 -2.05 18.82 8.76
CA ASP A 182 -1.91 18.58 7.33
C ASP A 182 -3.27 18.59 6.62
N ASN A 183 -3.29 18.99 5.34
CA ASN A 183 -4.49 18.95 4.51
C ASN A 183 -4.89 17.50 4.18
N ALA A 184 -6.21 17.26 4.13
CA ALA A 184 -6.77 15.97 3.70
C ALA A 184 -6.57 15.72 2.20
N ASP A 185 -6.56 16.81 1.41
CA ASP A 185 -6.53 16.82 -0.07
C ASP A 185 -7.67 15.95 -0.66
N ASP A 186 -7.32 14.96 -1.48
CA ASP A 186 -8.23 14.01 -2.17
C ASP A 186 -8.73 12.85 -1.28
N GLN A 187 -8.28 12.78 -0.01
CA GLN A 187 -8.60 11.67 0.88
C GLN A 187 -9.83 11.98 1.74
N GLN A 188 -10.87 11.16 1.68
CA GLN A 188 -12.05 11.28 2.53
C GLN A 188 -11.86 10.61 3.91
N ARG A 189 -11.02 9.58 3.99
CA ARG A 189 -10.81 8.76 5.19
C ARG A 189 -9.36 8.81 5.64
N ILE A 190 -9.01 9.89 6.34
CA ILE A 190 -7.68 10.12 6.91
C ILE A 190 -7.62 9.73 8.38
N CYS A 191 -6.43 9.44 8.88
CA CYS A 191 -6.12 9.33 10.31
C CYS A 191 -4.67 9.71 10.59
N THR A 192 -4.34 9.92 11.86
CA THR A 192 -2.96 10.19 12.28
C THR A 192 -2.12 8.90 12.31
N PRO A 193 -0.77 9.01 12.27
CA PRO A 193 0.11 7.85 12.41
C PRO A 193 -0.18 7.01 13.65
N LEU A 194 -0.36 7.67 14.82
CA LEU A 194 -0.60 7.00 16.09
C LEU A 194 -1.94 6.27 16.12
N GLU A 195 -3.01 6.92 15.64
CA GLU A 195 -4.34 6.31 15.56
C GLU A 195 -4.32 5.05 14.70
N SER A 196 -3.68 5.12 13.53
CA SER A 196 -3.56 3.98 12.63
C SER A 196 -2.85 2.79 13.28
N ILE A 197 -1.72 3.04 13.94
CA ILE A 197 -0.96 1.99 14.63
C ILE A 197 -1.76 1.40 15.81
N LYS A 198 -2.40 2.24 16.62
CA LYS A 198 -3.28 1.77 17.72
C LYS A 198 -4.48 0.98 17.23
N SER A 199 -4.97 1.27 16.03
CA SER A 199 -6.04 0.51 15.38
C SER A 199 -5.60 -0.85 14.81
N GLY A 200 -4.31 -1.18 14.86
CA GLY A 200 -3.78 -2.49 14.46
C GLY A 200 -3.07 -2.52 13.11
N SER A 201 -2.72 -1.36 12.54
CA SER A 201 -1.87 -1.27 11.36
C SER A 201 -0.44 -1.72 11.66
N ASP A 202 0.15 -2.52 10.79
CA ASP A 202 1.55 -2.92 10.87
C ASP A 202 2.47 -1.88 10.27
N LYS A 203 2.04 -1.26 9.15
CA LYS A 203 2.78 -0.25 8.40
C LYS A 203 1.86 0.87 7.96
N ILE A 204 2.39 2.09 7.97
CA ILE A 204 1.72 3.29 7.49
C ILE A 204 2.37 3.80 6.22
N ILE A 205 1.56 4.15 5.22
CA ILE A 205 2.02 4.65 3.92
C ILE A 205 1.80 6.16 3.89
N MET A 206 2.90 6.92 3.76
CA MET A 206 2.89 8.38 3.78
C MET A 206 3.64 8.94 2.57
N GLY A 207 3.00 9.85 1.86
CA GLY A 207 3.57 10.60 0.73
C GLY A 207 3.74 12.07 1.09
N ARG A 208 2.79 12.91 0.69
CA ARG A 208 2.83 14.39 0.83
C ARG A 208 3.26 14.89 2.21
N SER A 209 2.76 14.29 3.29
CA SER A 209 3.15 14.65 4.67
C SER A 209 4.62 14.36 5.01
N LEU A 210 5.30 13.52 4.24
CA LEU A 210 6.74 13.28 4.38
C LEU A 210 7.56 14.14 3.43
N VAL A 211 7.18 14.23 2.15
CA VAL A 211 8.02 14.81 1.11
C VAL A 211 7.93 16.34 1.03
N LYS A 212 6.86 16.96 1.54
CA LYS A 212 6.69 18.41 1.50
C LYS A 212 7.63 19.11 2.49
N GLY A 213 8.61 19.86 1.98
CA GLY A 213 9.62 20.54 2.79
C GLY A 213 10.80 19.62 3.16
N ASN A 214 11.27 19.66 4.40
CA ASN A 214 12.41 18.85 4.85
C ASN A 214 11.98 17.44 5.24
N ILE A 215 12.30 16.46 4.41
CA ILE A 215 11.88 15.06 4.60
C ILE A 215 12.46 14.44 5.87
N VAL A 216 13.68 14.80 6.27
CA VAL A 216 14.34 14.24 7.47
C VAL A 216 13.63 14.75 8.74
N GLU A 217 13.29 16.04 8.79
CA GLU A 217 12.52 16.63 9.90
C GLU A 217 11.11 16.03 9.97
N ASN A 218 10.44 15.91 8.83
CA ASN A 218 9.12 15.29 8.76
C ASN A 218 9.15 13.84 9.23
N LEU A 219 10.13 13.05 8.80
CA LEU A 219 10.31 11.67 9.25
C LEU A 219 10.54 11.58 10.76
N ASN A 220 11.35 12.48 11.34
CA ASN A 220 11.58 12.54 12.78
C ASN A 220 10.30 12.88 13.54
N ARG A 221 9.50 13.84 13.04
CA ARG A 221 8.19 14.21 13.60
C ARG A 221 7.22 13.03 13.63
N VAL A 222 7.10 12.31 12.50
CA VAL A 222 6.26 11.12 12.39
C VAL A 222 6.77 10.01 13.30
N SER A 223 8.07 9.71 13.28
CA SER A 223 8.67 8.65 14.11
C SER A 223 8.48 8.91 15.60
N SER A 224 8.54 10.17 16.03
CA SER A 224 8.29 10.55 17.42
C SER A 224 6.82 10.39 17.81
N SER A 225 5.88 10.65 16.88
CA SER A 225 4.44 10.53 17.12
C SER A 225 3.96 9.09 17.32
N ILE A 226 4.67 8.10 16.81
CA ILE A 226 4.31 6.66 16.89
C ILE A 226 5.11 5.87 17.96
N LYS A 227 6.01 6.55 18.69
CA LYS A 227 6.65 5.95 19.88
C LYS A 227 5.60 5.90 21.01
N VAL A 228 5.17 4.70 21.34
CA VAL A 228 4.29 4.41 22.49
C VAL A 228 5.13 3.72 23.55
#